data_a6f642e7ebae98a05aeb5c98123080d4
#
_entry.id   a6f642e7ebae98a05aeb5c98123080d4
#
_cell.length_a   1.000
_cell.length_b   1.000
_cell.length_c   1.000
_cell.angle_alpha   90.00
_cell.angle_beta   90.00
_cell.angle_gamma   90.00
#
_symmetry.space_group_name_H-M   'P 1'
#
loop_
_entity.id
_entity.type
_entity.pdbx_description
1 polymer ?
#
loop_
_entity_poly.entity_id
_entity_poly.type
_entity_poly.pdbx_seq_one_letter_code
_entity_poly.pdbx_strand_id
1 'polypeptide(L)'
;DMLDYQYMADSQGFEGDSLQSNFTVSVECSLKGRTNARSEGWWWESSLHFKDFDYANCGKNALNRAMASLSPKKIQSGKFAMVVENTCSSRLVSPIFSALNGTNIQQKNSFLANKLGKKIFPKKLSLIDTPHIKGLSGSRYWDGDGLATKNRAIIDKGHIRTFFINTYTANKMGMQPTVESPSVPKFNLEDFPAKYRNLDAKSIIKILDKGIFVTGFNGGNCNGATGDFSYGIQGFYFENGEILFPIKEMNISGNILKLWKNIALIGNDARTCSRWMIPSLAFTDVDFTGI
;
A
#
# COMPACT_ATOMS: atom_id res chain seq x y z
N ASP A 1 -0.92 -2.34 -23.93
CA ASP A 1 -1.17 -0.90 -23.96
C ASP A 1 -2.66 -0.62 -23.99
N MET A 2 -3.05 0.50 -23.47
CA MET A 2 -4.43 0.96 -23.40
C MET A 2 -4.46 2.47 -23.63
N LEU A 3 -5.46 2.91 -24.41
CA LEU A 3 -5.82 4.33 -24.51
C LEU A 3 -7.23 4.46 -23.95
N ASP A 4 -7.39 5.22 -22.89
CA ASP A 4 -8.67 5.43 -22.21
C ASP A 4 -9.10 6.89 -22.41
N TYR A 5 -10.27 7.06 -23.03
CA TYR A 5 -10.94 8.35 -23.15
C TYR A 5 -12.21 8.33 -22.31
N GLN A 6 -12.30 9.26 -21.41
CA GLN A 6 -13.47 9.44 -20.55
C GLN A 6 -14.07 10.83 -20.79
N TYR A 7 -15.37 10.87 -21.06
CA TYR A 7 -16.17 12.09 -21.07
C TYR A 7 -17.25 11.96 -19.99
N MET A 8 -17.46 13.01 -19.24
CA MET A 8 -18.47 13.06 -18.20
C MET A 8 -19.19 14.42 -18.21
N ALA A 9 -20.51 14.39 -18.10
CA ALA A 9 -21.34 15.57 -17.91
C ALA A 9 -22.48 15.25 -16.93
N ASP A 10 -22.96 16.25 -16.22
CA ASP A 10 -24.11 16.11 -15.31
C ASP A 10 -25.15 17.22 -15.51
N SER A 11 -26.32 17.04 -14.87
CA SER A 11 -27.44 18.01 -14.95
C SER A 11 -27.19 19.30 -14.18
N GLN A 12 -26.09 19.42 -13.44
CA GLN A 12 -25.72 20.60 -12.66
C GLN A 12 -24.68 21.48 -13.38
N GLY A 13 -24.33 21.11 -14.61
CA GLY A 13 -23.44 21.87 -15.47
C GLY A 13 -21.97 21.46 -15.39
N PHE A 14 -21.64 20.35 -14.75
CA PHE A 14 -20.32 19.77 -14.87
C PHE A 14 -20.16 19.15 -16.26
N GLU A 15 -19.03 19.46 -16.91
CA GLU A 15 -18.59 18.83 -18.15
C GLU A 15 -17.07 18.69 -18.11
N GLY A 16 -16.56 17.51 -18.44
CA GLY A 16 -15.13 17.26 -18.46
C GLY A 16 -14.77 16.05 -19.29
N ASP A 17 -13.59 16.10 -19.91
CA ASP A 17 -13.00 14.96 -20.61
C ASP A 17 -11.58 14.70 -20.16
N SER A 18 -11.15 13.47 -20.31
CA SER A 18 -9.77 13.06 -20.06
C SER A 18 -9.33 11.98 -21.03
N LEU A 19 -8.08 12.05 -21.45
CA LEU A 19 -7.44 11.06 -22.28
C LEU A 19 -6.17 10.57 -21.59
N GLN A 20 -6.04 9.27 -21.40
CA GLN A 20 -4.91 8.67 -20.74
C GLN A 20 -4.42 7.45 -21.52
N SER A 21 -3.11 7.38 -21.78
CA SER A 21 -2.46 6.16 -22.24
C SER A 21 -1.91 5.39 -21.05
N ASN A 22 -1.87 4.07 -21.14
CA ASN A 22 -1.25 3.21 -20.14
C ASN A 22 -0.54 2.03 -20.80
N PHE A 23 0.73 1.85 -20.46
CA PHE A 23 1.56 0.74 -20.88
C PHE A 23 1.86 -0.11 -19.66
N THR A 24 1.55 -1.40 -19.72
CA THR A 24 1.76 -2.31 -18.59
C THR A 24 2.34 -3.62 -19.09
N VAL A 25 3.32 -4.14 -18.37
CA VAL A 25 3.85 -5.48 -18.53
C VAL A 25 3.96 -6.16 -17.18
N SER A 26 3.61 -7.42 -17.12
CA SER A 26 3.87 -8.28 -15.97
C SER A 26 4.46 -9.61 -16.44
N VAL A 27 5.39 -10.13 -15.66
CA VAL A 27 6.06 -11.41 -15.93
C VAL A 27 6.06 -12.22 -14.64
N GLU A 28 5.70 -13.48 -14.78
CA GLU A 28 5.85 -14.49 -13.74
C GLU A 28 6.86 -15.54 -14.19
N CYS A 29 7.80 -15.87 -13.32
CA CYS A 29 8.77 -16.95 -13.50
C CYS A 29 8.53 -18.02 -12.45
N SER A 30 8.45 -19.27 -12.89
CA SER A 30 8.35 -20.45 -12.02
C SER A 30 9.58 -21.33 -12.21
N LEU A 31 10.29 -21.60 -11.12
CA LEU A 31 11.49 -22.45 -11.11
C LEU A 31 11.21 -23.74 -10.35
N LYS A 32 11.61 -24.86 -10.92
CA LYS A 32 11.58 -26.15 -10.23
C LYS A 32 12.78 -26.25 -9.28
N GLY A 33 12.51 -26.31 -7.98
CA GLY A 33 13.53 -26.56 -6.96
C GLY A 33 14.04 -28.01 -6.97
N ARG A 34 14.95 -28.33 -6.04
CA ARG A 34 15.45 -29.71 -5.85
C ARG A 34 14.35 -30.69 -5.37
N THR A 35 13.30 -30.18 -4.78
CA THR A 35 12.06 -30.89 -4.43
C THR A 35 10.98 -30.58 -5.45
N ASN A 36 9.81 -31.25 -5.40
CA ASN A 36 8.69 -30.92 -6.28
C ASN A 36 8.05 -29.52 -6.02
N ALA A 37 8.52 -28.80 -5.01
CA ALA A 37 8.09 -27.45 -4.75
C ALA A 37 8.61 -26.48 -5.83
N ARG A 38 7.74 -25.62 -6.32
CA ARG A 38 8.09 -24.55 -7.27
C ARG A 38 8.38 -23.27 -6.50
N SER A 39 9.35 -22.52 -6.97
CA SER A 39 9.62 -21.16 -6.52
C SER A 39 9.12 -20.21 -7.61
N GLU A 40 8.34 -19.24 -7.21
CA GLU A 40 7.71 -18.29 -8.12
C GLU A 40 8.23 -16.87 -7.82
N GLY A 41 8.43 -16.11 -8.89
CA GLY A 41 8.79 -14.71 -8.83
C GLY A 41 7.99 -13.92 -9.84
N TRP A 42 7.43 -12.84 -9.38
CA TRP A 42 6.58 -11.96 -10.18
C TRP A 42 7.11 -10.54 -10.15
N TRP A 43 7.03 -9.87 -11.30
CA TRP A 43 7.36 -8.46 -11.43
C TRP A 43 6.46 -7.78 -12.44
N TRP A 44 6.19 -6.50 -12.25
CA TRP A 44 5.39 -5.70 -13.15
C TRP A 44 5.92 -4.26 -13.22
N GLU A 45 5.71 -3.64 -14.37
CA GLU A 45 5.95 -2.23 -14.62
C GLU A 45 4.74 -1.63 -15.32
N SER A 46 4.50 -0.35 -15.07
CA SER A 46 3.47 0.43 -15.74
C SER A 46 3.92 1.88 -15.90
N SER A 47 3.55 2.50 -17.00
CA SER A 47 3.81 3.92 -17.26
C SER A 47 2.72 4.52 -18.13
N LEU A 48 2.43 5.80 -17.95
CA LEU A 48 1.56 6.56 -18.85
C LEU A 48 2.28 6.95 -20.15
N HIS A 49 3.61 6.93 -20.16
CA HIS A 49 4.43 7.29 -21.33
C HIS A 49 5.35 6.14 -21.70
N PHE A 50 5.32 5.71 -22.96
CA PHE A 50 6.17 4.62 -23.46
C PHE A 50 7.66 4.86 -23.23
N LYS A 51 8.14 6.09 -23.35
CA LYS A 51 9.55 6.45 -23.12
C LYS A 51 10.02 6.20 -21.67
N ASP A 52 9.11 6.21 -20.71
CA ASP A 52 9.40 6.02 -19.27
C ASP A 52 9.06 4.60 -18.79
N PHE A 53 8.75 3.70 -19.74
CA PHE A 53 8.28 2.34 -19.47
C PHE A 53 9.43 1.34 -19.48
N ASP A 54 9.87 0.90 -18.29
CA ASP A 54 10.97 -0.07 -18.10
C ASP A 54 10.50 -1.53 -18.28
N TYR A 55 10.01 -1.87 -19.46
CA TYR A 55 9.57 -3.23 -19.78
C TYR A 55 10.72 -4.23 -19.91
N ALA A 56 11.93 -3.79 -20.28
CA ALA A 56 13.05 -4.65 -20.60
C ALA A 56 13.57 -5.45 -19.37
N ASN A 57 13.45 -4.89 -18.17
CA ASN A 57 13.92 -5.50 -16.95
C ASN A 57 12.91 -6.42 -16.25
N CYS A 58 11.64 -6.43 -16.68
CA CYS A 58 10.59 -7.21 -16.02
C CYS A 58 10.92 -8.69 -15.89
N GLY A 59 11.32 -9.34 -16.98
CA GLY A 59 11.66 -10.77 -16.97
C GLY A 59 12.85 -11.08 -16.07
N LYS A 60 13.90 -10.24 -16.10
CA LYS A 60 15.07 -10.39 -15.23
C LYS A 60 14.69 -10.22 -13.75
N ASN A 61 13.86 -9.24 -13.43
CA ASN A 61 13.41 -9.01 -12.05
C ASN A 61 12.54 -10.17 -11.54
N ALA A 62 11.61 -10.66 -12.34
CA ALA A 62 10.80 -11.83 -12.00
C ALA A 62 11.66 -13.08 -11.77
N LEU A 63 12.64 -13.33 -12.66
CA LEU A 63 13.58 -14.46 -12.50
C LEU A 63 14.41 -14.34 -11.23
N ASN A 64 14.98 -13.16 -10.95
CA ASN A 64 15.77 -12.92 -9.74
C ASN A 64 14.96 -13.18 -8.47
N ARG A 65 13.68 -12.78 -8.45
CA ARG A 65 12.76 -13.04 -7.32
C ARG A 65 12.49 -14.53 -7.15
N ALA A 66 12.24 -15.25 -8.24
CA ALA A 66 12.06 -16.71 -8.21
C ALA A 66 13.32 -17.41 -7.70
N MET A 67 14.50 -16.99 -8.17
CA MET A 67 15.80 -17.54 -7.70
C MET A 67 16.05 -17.27 -6.22
N ALA A 68 15.81 -16.05 -5.76
CA ALA A 68 15.97 -15.66 -4.35
C ALA A 68 15.04 -16.45 -3.41
N SER A 69 13.88 -16.88 -3.90
CA SER A 69 12.88 -17.63 -3.13
C SER A 69 13.10 -19.15 -3.13
N LEU A 70 14.21 -19.65 -3.71
CA LEU A 70 14.53 -21.07 -3.74
C LEU A 70 14.91 -21.60 -2.34
N SER A 71 14.47 -22.84 -2.04
CA SER A 71 14.79 -23.56 -0.79
C SER A 71 14.37 -22.81 0.48
N PRO A 72 13.10 -22.39 0.59
CA PRO A 72 12.63 -21.64 1.74
C PRO A 72 12.63 -22.50 3.01
N LYS A 73 12.93 -21.87 4.14
CA LYS A 73 12.95 -22.50 5.47
C LYS A 73 11.71 -22.13 6.27
N LYS A 74 11.34 -22.99 7.19
CA LYS A 74 10.36 -22.68 8.24
C LYS A 74 11.08 -22.05 9.43
N ILE A 75 10.45 -21.09 10.07
CA ILE A 75 10.92 -20.48 11.32
C ILE A 75 9.83 -20.58 12.38
N GLN A 76 10.25 -20.55 13.65
CA GLN A 76 9.32 -20.62 14.77
C GLN A 76 8.45 -19.37 14.84
N SER A 77 7.25 -19.55 15.39
CA SER A 77 6.35 -18.45 15.72
C SER A 77 7.01 -17.50 16.72
N GLY A 78 6.70 -16.21 16.61
CA GLY A 78 7.26 -15.20 17.51
C GLY A 78 6.96 -13.78 17.08
N LYS A 79 7.49 -12.84 17.87
CA LYS A 79 7.43 -11.41 17.54
C LYS A 79 8.70 -10.98 16.83
N PHE A 80 8.54 -10.37 15.68
CA PHE A 80 9.65 -9.87 14.87
C PHE A 80 9.42 -8.42 14.44
N ALA A 81 10.51 -7.72 14.13
CA ALA A 81 10.42 -6.56 13.28
C ALA A 81 10.02 -7.00 11.87
N MET A 82 9.15 -6.24 11.23
CA MET A 82 8.65 -6.50 9.88
C MET A 82 9.02 -5.33 8.97
N VAL A 83 9.70 -5.62 7.86
CA VAL A 83 9.87 -4.67 6.75
C VAL A 83 9.02 -5.16 5.60
N VAL A 84 8.15 -4.31 5.08
CA VAL A 84 7.27 -4.63 3.94
C VAL A 84 7.75 -3.88 2.72
N GLU A 85 8.02 -4.62 1.66
CA GLU A 85 8.49 -4.07 0.38
C GLU A 85 7.46 -3.14 -0.26
N ASN A 86 7.90 -2.10 -0.94
CA ASN A 86 7.06 -1.12 -1.65
C ASN A 86 6.15 -1.76 -2.73
N THR A 87 6.50 -2.95 -3.25
CA THR A 87 5.68 -3.70 -4.21
C THR A 87 4.39 -4.24 -3.60
N CYS A 88 4.34 -4.45 -2.28
CA CYS A 88 3.19 -5.04 -1.59
C CYS A 88 2.71 -4.23 -0.37
N SER A 89 3.39 -3.15 0.00
CA SER A 89 3.09 -2.33 1.20
C SER A 89 1.69 -1.72 1.20
N SER A 90 1.12 -1.45 0.03
CA SER A 90 -0.26 -0.97 -0.15
C SER A 90 -1.30 -1.92 0.48
N ARG A 91 -0.99 -3.23 0.63
CA ARG A 91 -1.85 -4.20 1.30
C ARG A 91 -2.16 -3.82 2.74
N LEU A 92 -1.23 -3.18 3.45
CA LEU A 92 -1.43 -2.73 4.83
C LEU A 92 -2.10 -1.35 4.94
N VAL A 93 -2.08 -0.55 3.88
CA VAL A 93 -2.73 0.76 3.83
C VAL A 93 -4.18 0.65 3.35
N SER A 94 -4.46 -0.28 2.44
CA SER A 94 -5.80 -0.51 1.87
C SER A 94 -6.92 -0.65 2.91
N PRO A 95 -6.76 -1.37 4.04
CA PRO A 95 -7.78 -1.45 5.08
C PRO A 95 -8.11 -0.08 5.72
N ILE A 96 -7.13 0.83 5.82
CA ILE A 96 -7.37 2.19 6.32
C ILE A 96 -8.26 2.94 5.33
N PHE A 97 -7.96 2.92 4.04
CA PHE A 97 -8.78 3.59 3.03
C PHE A 97 -10.19 3.01 2.95
N SER A 98 -10.31 1.67 3.04
CA SER A 98 -11.61 1.01 3.13
C SER A 98 -12.40 1.47 4.35
N ALA A 99 -11.76 1.60 5.51
CA ALA A 99 -12.42 2.08 6.73
C ALA A 99 -12.75 3.59 6.69
N LEU A 100 -12.07 4.39 5.85
CA LEU A 100 -12.38 5.80 5.63
C LEU A 100 -13.44 6.03 4.53
N ASN A 101 -13.88 4.97 3.85
CA ASN A 101 -14.88 5.07 2.78
C ASN A 101 -16.27 5.34 3.34
N GLY A 102 -16.97 6.30 2.75
CA GLY A 102 -18.30 6.77 3.19
C GLY A 102 -19.35 5.68 3.23
N THR A 103 -19.35 4.75 2.27
CA THR A 103 -20.29 3.62 2.25
C THR A 103 -20.08 2.71 3.46
N ASN A 104 -18.83 2.34 3.77
CA ASN A 104 -18.52 1.50 4.92
C ASN A 104 -18.88 2.21 6.25
N ILE A 105 -18.66 3.52 6.33
CA ILE A 105 -19.02 4.32 7.50
C ILE A 105 -20.53 4.37 7.67
N GLN A 106 -21.27 4.65 6.59
CA GLN A 106 -22.73 4.73 6.58
C GLN A 106 -23.37 3.37 6.97
N GLN A 107 -22.80 2.28 6.51
CA GLN A 107 -23.25 0.91 6.83
C GLN A 107 -22.77 0.42 8.21
N LYS A 108 -22.07 1.25 8.99
CA LYS A 108 -21.45 0.89 10.28
C LYS A 108 -20.46 -0.28 10.18
N ASN A 109 -19.86 -0.47 9.00
CA ASN A 109 -18.85 -1.48 8.69
C ASN A 109 -17.46 -0.85 8.60
N SER A 110 -17.12 -0.02 9.58
CA SER A 110 -15.82 0.67 9.63
C SER A 110 -15.31 0.78 11.07
N PHE A 111 -14.10 0.26 11.30
CA PHE A 111 -13.40 0.45 12.58
C PHE A 111 -12.95 1.91 12.81
N LEU A 112 -13.09 2.79 11.81
CA LEU A 112 -12.83 4.24 11.88
C LEU A 112 -14.11 5.08 11.93
N ALA A 113 -15.30 4.49 11.97
CA ALA A 113 -16.54 5.21 12.17
C ALA A 113 -16.45 6.09 13.44
N ASN A 114 -16.96 7.32 13.38
CA ASN A 114 -16.91 8.30 14.47
C ASN A 114 -15.50 8.72 14.93
N LYS A 115 -14.47 8.52 14.09
CA LYS A 115 -13.07 8.88 14.40
C LYS A 115 -12.58 10.12 13.64
N LEU A 116 -13.41 10.77 12.83
CA LEU A 116 -13.05 12.02 12.16
C LEU A 116 -12.59 13.08 13.20
N GLY A 117 -11.47 13.73 12.94
CA GLY A 117 -10.83 14.68 13.85
C GLY A 117 -10.09 14.07 15.04
N LYS A 118 -10.23 12.77 15.30
CA LYS A 118 -9.60 12.11 16.46
C LYS A 118 -8.19 11.63 16.13
N LYS A 119 -7.29 11.68 17.12
CA LYS A 119 -5.95 11.12 17.06
C LYS A 119 -6.00 9.62 17.28
N ILE A 120 -5.78 8.86 16.22
CA ILE A 120 -5.85 7.38 16.21
C ILE A 120 -4.48 6.76 15.98
N PHE A 121 -3.62 7.44 15.21
CA PHE A 121 -2.30 6.98 14.81
C PHE A 121 -1.18 7.74 15.55
N PRO A 122 0.07 7.27 15.49
CA PRO A 122 1.23 7.99 16.05
C PRO A 122 1.38 9.38 15.43
N LYS A 123 1.90 10.35 16.21
CA LYS A 123 2.13 11.75 15.77
C LYS A 123 2.99 11.83 14.51
N LYS A 124 3.94 10.91 14.31
CA LYS A 124 4.81 10.88 13.13
C LYS A 124 4.09 10.42 11.85
N LEU A 125 2.85 9.93 11.92
CA LEU A 125 2.11 9.44 10.76
C LEU A 125 1.28 10.57 10.16
N SER A 126 1.67 10.99 8.96
CA SER A 126 0.90 11.89 8.10
C SER A 126 0.78 11.29 6.70
N LEU A 127 -0.43 11.25 6.18
CA LEU A 127 -0.80 10.70 4.88
C LEU A 127 -1.63 11.75 4.13
N ILE A 128 -1.21 12.09 2.93
CA ILE A 128 -1.83 13.12 2.09
C ILE A 128 -2.25 12.53 0.75
N ASP A 129 -3.34 13.03 0.18
CA ASP A 129 -3.74 12.78 -1.20
C ASP A 129 -3.30 13.94 -2.09
N THR A 130 -2.59 13.64 -3.18
CA THR A 130 -2.04 14.63 -4.11
C THR A 130 -2.48 14.28 -5.54
N PRO A 131 -3.73 14.58 -5.93
CA PRO A 131 -4.35 14.08 -7.15
C PRO A 131 -3.78 14.65 -8.45
N HIS A 132 -2.95 15.69 -8.41
CA HIS A 132 -2.51 16.42 -9.59
C HIS A 132 -0.98 16.26 -9.83
N ILE A 133 -0.47 15.02 -9.77
CA ILE A 133 0.92 14.74 -10.11
C ILE A 133 0.99 14.26 -11.55
N LYS A 134 1.53 15.10 -12.43
CA LYS A 134 1.66 14.79 -13.84
C LYS A 134 2.44 13.48 -14.06
N GLY A 135 1.90 12.61 -14.91
CA GLY A 135 2.54 11.35 -15.28
C GLY A 135 2.30 10.18 -14.30
N LEU A 136 1.48 10.36 -13.26
CA LEU A 136 1.07 9.25 -12.39
C LEU A 136 -0.35 8.75 -12.72
N SER A 137 -0.51 7.44 -12.81
CA SER A 137 -1.77 6.77 -13.20
C SER A 137 -2.94 7.02 -12.24
N GLY A 138 -2.68 7.44 -11.01
CA GLY A 138 -3.71 7.80 -10.03
C GLY A 138 -4.20 9.24 -10.15
N SER A 139 -3.52 10.09 -10.93
CA SER A 139 -3.87 11.51 -11.06
C SER A 139 -5.19 11.70 -11.79
N ARG A 140 -6.03 12.57 -11.25
CA ARG A 140 -7.34 12.91 -11.84
C ARG A 140 -7.83 14.26 -11.35
N TYR A 141 -8.60 14.97 -12.17
CA TYR A 141 -9.14 16.30 -11.85
C TYR A 141 -10.50 16.23 -11.16
N TRP A 142 -11.26 15.17 -11.36
CA TRP A 142 -12.58 14.91 -10.75
C TRP A 142 -12.74 13.43 -10.39
N ASP A 143 -13.71 13.13 -9.57
CA ASP A 143 -14.10 11.76 -9.22
C ASP A 143 -15.29 11.26 -10.06
N GLY A 144 -15.84 10.08 -9.71
CA GLY A 144 -16.98 9.48 -10.41
C GLY A 144 -18.28 10.27 -10.32
N ASP A 145 -18.39 11.23 -9.41
CA ASP A 145 -19.55 12.13 -9.26
C ASP A 145 -19.28 13.52 -9.88
N GLY A 146 -18.17 13.75 -10.58
CA GLY A 146 -17.78 15.05 -11.13
C GLY A 146 -17.21 16.02 -10.08
N LEU A 147 -16.97 15.58 -8.85
CA LEU A 147 -16.43 16.43 -7.80
C LEU A 147 -14.92 16.69 -8.04
N ALA A 148 -14.54 17.96 -8.03
CA ALA A 148 -13.17 18.37 -8.22
C ALA A 148 -12.24 17.77 -7.14
N THR A 149 -11.14 17.16 -7.57
CA THR A 149 -10.10 16.66 -6.68
C THR A 149 -9.19 17.81 -6.24
N LYS A 150 -8.60 17.68 -5.05
CA LYS A 150 -7.64 18.64 -4.51
C LYS A 150 -6.69 17.98 -3.54
N ASN A 151 -5.54 18.59 -3.31
CA ASN A 151 -4.65 18.16 -2.24
C ASN A 151 -5.40 18.18 -0.90
N ARG A 152 -5.30 17.08 -0.15
CA ARG A 152 -5.95 16.96 1.15
C ARG A 152 -5.16 16.11 2.12
N ALA A 153 -5.19 16.46 3.40
CA ALA A 153 -4.71 15.58 4.44
C ALA A 153 -5.74 14.46 4.67
N ILE A 154 -5.30 13.22 4.56
CA ILE A 154 -6.09 12.04 4.95
C ILE A 154 -5.89 11.80 6.45
N ILE A 155 -4.62 11.73 6.85
CA ILE A 155 -4.16 11.67 8.24
C ILE A 155 -3.12 12.78 8.41
N ASP A 156 -3.24 13.56 9.47
CA ASP A 156 -2.31 14.63 9.81
C ASP A 156 -1.85 14.45 11.26
N LYS A 157 -0.57 14.17 11.45
CA LYS A 157 0.04 13.95 12.78
C LYS A 157 -0.77 12.98 13.64
N GLY A 158 -1.23 11.90 12.98
CA GLY A 158 -2.04 10.84 13.59
C GLY A 158 -3.53 11.15 13.72
N HIS A 159 -4.01 12.33 13.35
CA HIS A 159 -5.44 12.67 13.37
C HIS A 159 -6.08 12.35 12.04
N ILE A 160 -7.25 11.72 12.05
CA ILE A 160 -8.06 11.49 10.84
C ILE A 160 -8.66 12.82 10.41
N ARG A 161 -8.36 13.27 9.18
CA ARG A 161 -8.80 14.55 8.63
C ARG A 161 -9.87 14.42 7.56
N THR A 162 -9.94 13.27 6.88
CA THR A 162 -10.85 13.09 5.75
C THR A 162 -11.50 11.72 5.80
N PHE A 163 -12.82 11.68 5.58
CA PHE A 163 -13.55 10.54 5.08
C PHE A 163 -13.72 10.70 3.56
N PHE A 164 -13.76 9.61 2.81
CA PHE A 164 -14.02 9.59 1.38
C PHE A 164 -15.50 9.38 1.13
N ILE A 165 -16.21 10.47 0.85
CA ILE A 165 -17.66 10.53 0.83
C ILE A 165 -18.11 11.03 -0.54
N ASN A 166 -18.77 10.19 -1.31
CA ASN A 166 -19.42 10.55 -2.57
C ASN A 166 -20.78 11.25 -2.31
N THR A 167 -21.37 11.80 -3.35
CA THR A 167 -22.62 12.56 -3.26
C THR A 167 -23.77 11.75 -2.63
N TYR A 168 -23.89 10.48 -2.99
CA TYR A 168 -24.94 9.61 -2.45
C TYR A 168 -24.81 9.39 -0.93
N THR A 169 -23.61 9.04 -0.47
CA THR A 169 -23.36 8.80 0.94
C THR A 169 -23.39 10.10 1.75
N ALA A 170 -22.96 11.23 1.16
CA ALA A 170 -23.06 12.55 1.76
C ALA A 170 -24.50 12.89 2.11
N ASN A 171 -25.42 12.73 1.16
CA ASN A 171 -26.84 12.97 1.36
C ASN A 171 -27.42 12.07 2.46
N LYS A 172 -27.07 10.77 2.46
CA LYS A 172 -27.54 9.83 3.49
C LYS A 172 -27.04 10.14 4.90
N MET A 173 -25.85 10.70 5.02
CA MET A 173 -25.23 10.99 6.32
C MET A 173 -25.40 12.44 6.78
N GLY A 174 -26.02 13.30 5.96
CA GLY A 174 -26.10 14.74 6.24
C GLY A 174 -24.73 15.42 6.29
N MET A 175 -23.77 14.96 5.47
CA MET A 175 -22.40 15.47 5.41
C MET A 175 -22.13 16.12 4.05
N GLN A 176 -21.07 16.93 4.00
CA GLN A 176 -20.59 17.45 2.72
C GLN A 176 -19.81 16.36 1.96
N PRO A 177 -19.98 16.22 0.64
CA PRO A 177 -19.18 15.31 -0.16
C PRO A 177 -17.73 15.76 -0.18
N THR A 178 -16.82 14.79 -0.28
CA THR A 178 -15.39 15.04 -0.43
C THR A 178 -14.89 14.56 -1.80
N VAL A 179 -14.58 13.32 -1.93
CA VAL A 179 -14.42 12.49 -3.15
C VAL A 179 -14.61 11.04 -2.73
N GLU A 180 -14.91 10.14 -3.66
CA GLU A 180 -15.23 8.74 -3.36
C GLU A 180 -14.04 7.91 -2.84
N SER A 181 -12.80 8.28 -3.22
CA SER A 181 -11.57 7.54 -2.89
C SER A 181 -10.33 8.42 -3.06
N PRO A 182 -9.20 8.07 -2.43
CA PRO A 182 -7.94 8.76 -2.69
C PRO A 182 -7.47 8.56 -4.13
N SER A 183 -6.79 9.54 -4.68
CA SER A 183 -6.23 9.54 -6.03
C SER A 183 -4.77 9.06 -6.02
N VAL A 184 -3.87 9.85 -5.44
CA VAL A 184 -2.44 9.57 -5.29
C VAL A 184 -2.04 9.77 -3.83
N PRO A 185 -2.39 8.82 -2.94
CA PRO A 185 -2.00 8.90 -1.55
C PRO A 185 -0.50 8.66 -1.38
N LYS A 186 0.14 9.49 -0.55
CA LYS A 186 1.55 9.36 -0.18
C LYS A 186 1.80 9.79 1.25
N PHE A 187 2.84 9.25 1.89
CA PHE A 187 3.23 9.69 3.22
C PHE A 187 3.97 11.04 3.16
N ASN A 188 3.68 11.90 4.14
CA ASN A 188 4.51 13.07 4.43
C ASN A 188 5.51 12.70 5.53
N LEU A 189 6.80 12.76 5.22
CA LEU A 189 7.88 12.35 6.10
C LEU A 189 8.49 13.50 6.92
N GLU A 190 7.91 14.70 6.85
CA GLU A 190 8.45 15.87 7.58
C GLU A 190 8.46 15.69 9.11
N ASP A 191 7.52 14.90 9.64
CA ASP A 191 7.46 14.59 11.06
C ASP A 191 8.46 13.49 11.50
N PHE A 192 9.19 12.88 10.56
CA PHE A 192 10.29 11.95 10.85
C PHE A 192 11.61 12.72 11.02
N PRO A 193 12.53 12.24 11.88
CA PRO A 193 13.88 12.79 11.96
C PRO A 193 14.57 12.80 10.60
N ALA A 194 15.31 13.86 10.26
CA ALA A 194 15.89 14.05 8.93
C ALA A 194 16.69 12.84 8.42
N LYS A 195 17.44 12.17 9.31
CA LYS A 195 18.21 10.96 8.99
C LYS A 195 17.37 9.77 8.53
N TYR A 196 16.04 9.79 8.72
CA TYR A 196 15.11 8.71 8.36
C TYR A 196 14.16 9.08 7.22
N ARG A 197 14.34 10.24 6.56
CA ARG A 197 13.42 10.70 5.50
C ARG A 197 13.76 10.19 4.11
N ASN A 198 14.94 9.57 3.94
CA ASN A 198 15.40 9.10 2.63
C ASN A 198 15.92 7.67 2.75
N LEU A 199 15.05 6.74 3.14
CA LEU A 199 15.36 5.33 3.32
C LEU A 199 14.70 4.51 2.21
N ASP A 200 15.38 3.47 1.77
CA ASP A 200 14.83 2.34 1.00
C ASP A 200 14.69 1.10 1.90
N ALA A 201 14.10 0.05 1.38
CA ALA A 201 13.93 -1.22 2.12
C ALA A 201 15.26 -1.75 2.67
N LYS A 202 16.35 -1.65 1.89
CA LYS A 202 17.68 -2.14 2.29
C LYS A 202 18.25 -1.35 3.46
N SER A 203 18.12 -0.04 3.42
CA SER A 203 18.53 0.85 4.51
C SER A 203 17.73 0.59 5.79
N ILE A 204 16.42 0.34 5.65
CA ILE A 204 15.53 0.01 6.77
C ILE A 204 15.94 -1.33 7.41
N ILE A 205 16.23 -2.36 6.61
CA ILE A 205 16.71 -3.67 7.08
C ILE A 205 17.99 -3.50 7.91
N LYS A 206 18.95 -2.69 7.44
CA LYS A 206 20.18 -2.41 8.19
C LYS A 206 19.94 -1.71 9.53
N ILE A 207 18.97 -0.80 9.60
CA ILE A 207 18.63 -0.08 10.83
C ILE A 207 17.95 -0.99 11.86
N LEU A 208 17.08 -1.90 11.40
CA LEU A 208 16.34 -2.81 12.28
C LEU A 208 17.14 -4.04 12.71
N ASP A 209 18.23 -4.32 12.01
CA ASP A 209 19.20 -5.37 12.28
C ASP A 209 18.65 -6.79 12.14
N LYS A 210 17.47 -7.11 12.68
CA LYS A 210 16.87 -8.45 12.69
C LYS A 210 15.37 -8.40 12.50
N GLY A 211 14.83 -9.34 11.68
CA GLY A 211 13.38 -9.41 11.44
C GLY A 211 13.00 -10.20 10.20
N ILE A 212 11.82 -9.88 9.67
CA ILE A 212 11.26 -10.49 8.47
C ILE A 212 11.02 -9.41 7.41
N PHE A 213 11.59 -9.60 6.23
CA PHE A 213 11.35 -8.79 5.04
C PHE A 213 10.25 -9.43 4.22
N VAL A 214 9.06 -8.82 4.22
CA VAL A 214 7.86 -9.29 3.51
C VAL A 214 7.88 -8.72 2.09
N THR A 215 7.87 -9.60 1.10
CA THR A 215 7.88 -9.27 -0.34
C THR A 215 6.59 -9.66 -1.06
N GLY A 216 5.64 -10.24 -0.34
CA GLY A 216 4.33 -10.58 -0.86
C GLY A 216 3.36 -11.02 0.23
N PHE A 217 2.07 -10.93 -0.07
CA PHE A 217 0.99 -11.41 0.76
C PHE A 217 0.17 -12.46 0.02
N ASN A 218 -0.07 -13.61 0.67
CA ASN A 218 -0.82 -14.73 0.12
C ASN A 218 -2.14 -14.87 0.85
N GLY A 219 -3.23 -14.55 0.16
CA GLY A 219 -4.57 -14.71 0.74
C GLY A 219 -4.83 -13.86 1.97
N GLY A 220 -5.81 -14.29 2.77
CA GLY A 220 -6.24 -13.60 3.98
C GLY A 220 -7.04 -12.33 3.71
N ASN A 221 -7.59 -11.78 4.79
CA ASN A 221 -8.43 -10.58 4.74
C ASN A 221 -8.27 -9.72 5.98
N CYS A 222 -8.93 -8.56 5.97
CA CYS A 222 -9.12 -7.69 7.11
C CYS A 222 -10.62 -7.47 7.31
N ASN A 223 -11.09 -7.63 8.53
CA ASN A 223 -12.47 -7.33 8.90
C ASN A 223 -12.68 -5.80 8.91
N GLY A 224 -13.55 -5.30 8.06
CA GLY A 224 -13.81 -3.86 7.93
C GLY A 224 -14.40 -3.23 9.18
N ALA A 225 -15.20 -3.96 9.96
CA ALA A 225 -15.85 -3.45 11.15
C ALA A 225 -14.91 -3.37 12.36
N THR A 226 -13.98 -4.32 12.51
CA THR A 226 -13.10 -4.43 13.70
C THR A 226 -11.65 -4.04 13.42
N GLY A 227 -11.19 -4.17 12.18
CA GLY A 227 -9.79 -4.00 11.78
C GLY A 227 -8.92 -5.22 12.06
N ASP A 228 -9.50 -6.36 12.47
CA ASP A 228 -8.74 -7.57 12.67
C ASP A 228 -8.35 -8.18 11.33
N PHE A 229 -7.11 -8.63 11.22
CA PHE A 229 -6.58 -9.18 9.96
C PHE A 229 -5.80 -10.48 10.19
N SER A 230 -5.73 -11.27 9.13
CA SER A 230 -4.83 -12.40 9.02
C SER A 230 -4.37 -12.51 7.57
N TYR A 231 -3.06 -12.50 7.34
CA TYR A 231 -2.45 -12.59 6.00
C TYR A 231 -1.34 -13.64 5.99
N GLY A 232 -1.38 -14.53 5.01
CA GLY A 232 -0.20 -15.32 4.65
C GLY A 232 0.85 -14.41 4.03
N ILE A 233 2.14 -14.68 4.28
CA ILE A 233 3.23 -13.86 3.77
C ILE A 233 4.25 -14.69 2.99
N GLN A 234 4.90 -14.02 2.05
CA GLN A 234 6.15 -14.44 1.42
C GLN A 234 7.23 -13.44 1.80
N GLY A 235 8.45 -13.93 2.01
CA GLY A 235 9.53 -13.03 2.37
C GLY A 235 10.79 -13.75 2.81
N PHE A 236 11.63 -13.02 3.53
CA PHE A 236 12.95 -13.44 3.92
C PHE A 236 13.20 -13.14 5.40
N TYR A 237 13.94 -14.00 6.04
CA TYR A 237 14.52 -13.71 7.34
C TYR A 237 15.80 -12.89 7.15
N PHE A 238 15.97 -11.83 7.93
CA PHE A 238 17.20 -11.03 7.96
C PHE A 238 17.73 -10.91 9.39
N GLU A 239 19.04 -10.85 9.50
CA GLU A 239 19.77 -10.68 10.75
C GLU A 239 21.12 -10.03 10.47
N ASN A 240 21.63 -9.23 11.42
CA ASN A 240 22.81 -8.38 11.25
C ASN A 240 22.71 -7.44 10.03
N GLY A 241 21.49 -6.96 9.73
CA GLY A 241 21.22 -6.07 8.61
C GLY A 241 21.31 -6.72 7.23
N GLU A 242 21.39 -8.05 7.14
CA GLU A 242 21.55 -8.80 5.89
C GLU A 242 20.43 -9.84 5.72
N ILE A 243 19.95 -10.00 4.47
CA ILE A 243 18.97 -11.04 4.11
C ILE A 243 19.69 -12.41 4.08
N LEU A 244 19.19 -13.37 4.86
CA LEU A 244 19.85 -14.66 5.01
C LEU A 244 19.20 -15.79 4.20
N PHE A 245 17.88 -15.93 4.26
CA PHE A 245 17.18 -17.02 3.55
C PHE A 245 15.68 -16.70 3.38
N PRO A 246 15.04 -17.25 2.33
CA PRO A 246 13.60 -17.15 2.16
C PRO A 246 12.85 -18.00 3.19
N ILE A 247 11.67 -17.53 3.59
CA ILE A 247 10.79 -18.22 4.54
C ILE A 247 9.52 -18.73 3.87
N LYS A 248 8.89 -19.73 4.48
CA LYS A 248 7.61 -20.30 4.02
C LYS A 248 6.66 -20.60 5.16
N GLU A 249 5.39 -20.74 4.83
CA GLU A 249 4.32 -21.16 5.74
C GLU A 249 4.23 -20.23 6.97
N MET A 250 4.33 -18.92 6.74
CA MET A 250 4.21 -17.89 7.77
C MET A 250 2.97 -17.03 7.54
N ASN A 251 2.33 -16.69 8.62
CA ASN A 251 1.22 -15.74 8.66
C ASN A 251 1.51 -14.59 9.61
N ILE A 252 0.93 -13.44 9.34
CA ILE A 252 0.79 -12.36 10.30
C ILE A 252 -0.68 -12.19 10.64
N SER A 253 -0.98 -11.96 11.91
CA SER A 253 -2.33 -11.68 12.36
C SER A 253 -2.33 -10.61 13.43
N GLY A 254 -3.46 -9.94 13.59
CA GLY A 254 -3.59 -8.87 14.57
C GLY A 254 -4.71 -7.89 14.23
N ASN A 255 -4.54 -6.67 14.70
CA ASN A 255 -5.47 -5.59 14.43
C ASN A 255 -4.74 -4.43 13.75
N ILE A 256 -5.31 -3.88 12.67
CA ILE A 256 -4.70 -2.81 11.87
C ILE A 256 -4.31 -1.60 12.73
N LEU A 257 -5.16 -1.17 13.65
CA LEU A 257 -4.83 -0.01 14.49
C LEU A 257 -3.65 -0.29 15.44
N LYS A 258 -3.55 -1.53 15.96
CA LYS A 258 -2.41 -1.93 16.78
C LYS A 258 -1.13 -2.02 15.95
N LEU A 259 -1.20 -2.61 14.75
CA LEU A 259 -0.07 -2.68 13.83
C LEU A 259 0.48 -1.27 13.51
N TRP A 260 -0.40 -0.34 13.13
CA TRP A 260 0.02 1.02 12.76
C TRP A 260 0.51 1.87 13.95
N LYS A 261 0.18 1.52 15.19
CA LYS A 261 0.82 2.12 16.38
C LYS A 261 2.30 1.77 16.47
N ASN A 262 2.67 0.60 15.98
CA ASN A 262 4.03 0.07 16.00
C ASN A 262 4.82 0.40 14.71
N ILE A 263 4.33 1.33 13.87
CA ILE A 263 5.10 1.81 12.72
C ILE A 263 6.43 2.39 13.19
N ALA A 264 7.54 1.82 12.75
CA ALA A 264 8.89 2.24 13.12
C ALA A 264 9.45 3.26 12.12
N LEU A 265 9.53 2.85 10.84
CA LEU A 265 10.11 3.63 9.76
C LEU A 265 9.19 3.56 8.52
N ILE A 266 9.30 4.59 7.69
CA ILE A 266 8.64 4.68 6.39
C ILE A 266 9.72 5.04 5.37
N GLY A 267 9.80 4.30 4.29
CA GLY A 267 10.74 4.55 3.20
C GLY A 267 10.40 5.80 2.38
N ASN A 268 11.28 6.11 1.44
CA ASN A 268 11.08 7.12 0.40
C ASN A 268 11.25 6.49 -1.00
N ASP A 269 10.99 5.20 -1.09
CA ASP A 269 11.21 4.34 -2.24
C ASP A 269 9.90 3.90 -2.93
N ALA A 270 8.85 4.72 -2.86
CA ALA A 270 7.58 4.44 -3.52
C ALA A 270 7.75 4.29 -5.03
N ARG A 271 7.06 3.31 -5.63
CA ARG A 271 7.14 3.05 -7.07
C ARG A 271 6.20 3.98 -7.84
N THR A 272 6.74 4.68 -8.84
CA THR A 272 5.97 5.59 -9.70
C THR A 272 5.03 4.87 -10.66
N CYS A 273 5.25 3.58 -10.92
CA CYS A 273 4.35 2.72 -11.68
C CYS A 273 3.08 2.32 -10.90
N SER A 274 2.98 2.67 -9.63
CA SER A 274 1.81 2.42 -8.80
C SER A 274 0.88 3.62 -8.73
N ARG A 275 -0.43 3.37 -8.74
CA ARG A 275 -1.44 4.41 -8.49
C ARG A 275 -1.24 5.06 -7.11
N TRP A 276 -0.90 4.29 -6.10
CA TRP A 276 -0.64 4.76 -4.74
C TRP A 276 0.86 4.82 -4.47
N MET A 277 1.34 5.98 -4.07
CA MET A 277 2.74 6.22 -3.75
C MET A 277 3.09 5.73 -2.33
N ILE A 278 2.94 4.43 -2.12
CA ILE A 278 3.23 3.78 -0.84
C ILE A 278 4.61 3.15 -0.88
N PRO A 279 5.56 3.66 -0.06
CA PRO A 279 6.92 3.15 -0.01
C PRO A 279 7.03 1.89 0.86
N SER A 280 8.23 1.39 1.04
CA SER A 280 8.53 0.36 2.03
C SER A 280 8.17 0.82 3.44
N LEU A 281 7.57 -0.07 4.22
CA LEU A 281 7.07 0.19 5.58
C LEU A 281 7.77 -0.72 6.58
N ALA A 282 8.04 -0.22 7.78
CA ALA A 282 8.63 -1.03 8.84
C ALA A 282 7.86 -0.91 10.15
N PHE A 283 7.61 -2.06 10.77
CA PHE A 283 6.88 -2.19 12.02
C PHE A 283 7.71 -3.00 13.02
N THR A 284 7.54 -2.71 14.31
CA THR A 284 8.10 -3.52 15.40
C THR A 284 7.00 -4.39 16.03
N ASP A 285 7.40 -5.40 16.77
CA ASP A 285 6.52 -6.25 17.58
C ASP A 285 5.33 -6.86 16.83
N VAL A 286 5.56 -7.32 15.60
CA VAL A 286 4.54 -7.98 14.79
C VAL A 286 4.49 -9.47 15.14
N ASP A 287 3.28 -9.97 15.37
CA ASP A 287 3.06 -11.39 15.66
C ASP A 287 3.09 -12.20 14.35
N PHE A 288 4.07 -13.08 14.25
CA PHE A 288 4.22 -14.06 13.18
C PHE A 288 3.90 -15.45 13.69
N THR A 289 3.04 -16.14 12.97
CA THR A 289 2.67 -17.52 13.25
C THR A 289 3.23 -18.42 12.14
N GLY A 290 4.08 -19.36 12.56
CA GLY A 290 4.65 -20.40 11.73
C GLY A 290 4.45 -21.75 12.40
N ILE A 291 5.51 -22.58 12.40
CA ILE A 291 5.49 -23.86 13.14
C ILE A 291 5.84 -23.61 14.59
#